data_e388830c20d6978bd369459fc2e31e51
#
_entry.id   e388830c20d6978bd369459fc2e31e51
#
_cell.length_a   1.000
_cell.length_b   1.000
_cell.length_c   1.000
_cell.angle_alpha   90.00
_cell.angle_beta   90.00
_cell.angle_gamma   90.00
#
_symmetry.space_group_name_H-M   'P 1'
#
loop_
_entity.id
_entity.type
_entity.pdbx_description
1 polymer ?
#
loop_
_entity_poly.entity_id
_entity_poly.type
_entity_poly.pdbx_seq_one_letter_code
_entity_poly.pdbx_strand_id
1 'polypeptide(L)'
;EVAIPETNAFLHTHIRHYFVDGQEGVENPVGMCGTQLEADFHLIHGIRTRLQNAIRFVRELPMEVADIVFSPLASAQIMLSRQEKDEGALVIDIGGGTTDYVLYNRGSVCQSGCLAVGGDHINNDISMVLKVPHNLAEKLKVNYGRANVEEASSKNSIVLTDETRFNGREIDLEELHEIIYLRLMEIFNCVKKPLLERGHLDRVGSGIYLTGGMSLLPGIDRVAAEV
;
A
#
# COMPACT_ATOMS: atom_id res chain seq x y z
N GLU A 1 1.87 -22.05 -20.25
CA GLU A 1 3.06 -21.18 -20.07
C GLU A 1 2.57 -19.77 -19.79
N VAL A 2 2.88 -19.22 -18.61
CA VAL A 2 2.45 -17.86 -18.24
C VAL A 2 3.50 -16.88 -18.76
N ALA A 3 3.10 -15.99 -19.68
CA ALA A 3 3.98 -15.00 -20.26
C ALA A 3 4.17 -13.83 -19.25
N ILE A 4 5.32 -13.77 -18.60
CA ILE A 4 5.79 -12.61 -17.85
C ILE A 4 6.64 -11.75 -18.80
N PRO A 5 6.51 -10.40 -18.78
CA PRO A 5 7.36 -9.53 -19.59
C PRO A 5 8.85 -9.85 -19.36
N GLU A 6 9.65 -9.90 -20.43
CA GLU A 6 11.10 -10.24 -20.34
C GLU A 6 11.89 -9.32 -19.40
N THR A 7 11.45 -8.08 -19.24
CA THR A 7 12.02 -7.09 -18.31
C THR A 7 11.76 -7.39 -16.83
N ASN A 8 10.84 -8.33 -16.55
CA ASN A 8 10.41 -8.64 -15.21
C ASN A 8 11.02 -9.96 -14.70
N ALA A 9 11.10 -10.09 -13.40
CA ALA A 9 11.44 -11.31 -12.70
C ALA A 9 10.25 -11.75 -11.87
N PHE A 10 10.02 -13.05 -11.84
CA PHE A 10 9.04 -13.70 -11.00
C PHE A 10 9.42 -13.55 -9.53
N LEU A 11 8.44 -13.31 -8.66
CA LEU A 11 8.61 -13.22 -7.22
C LEU A 11 7.79 -14.28 -6.49
N HIS A 12 6.44 -14.29 -6.68
CA HIS A 12 5.55 -15.19 -5.95
C HIS A 12 4.46 -15.76 -6.84
N THR A 13 4.02 -16.97 -6.49
CA THR A 13 2.82 -17.63 -7.02
C THR A 13 1.90 -17.99 -5.87
N HIS A 14 0.64 -17.60 -5.97
CA HIS A 14 -0.41 -18.00 -5.04
C HIS A 14 -1.51 -18.69 -5.80
N ILE A 15 -1.89 -19.91 -5.37
CA ILE A 15 -3.03 -20.61 -5.91
C ILE A 15 -4.28 -19.96 -5.33
N ARG A 16 -5.22 -19.59 -6.21
CA ARG A 16 -6.50 -18.98 -5.82
C ARG A 16 -7.56 -20.03 -5.59
N HIS A 17 -7.73 -20.93 -6.53
CA HIS A 17 -8.63 -22.08 -6.45
C HIS A 17 -8.30 -23.10 -7.54
N TYR A 18 -8.84 -24.31 -7.36
CA TYR A 18 -8.75 -25.38 -8.33
C TYR A 18 -10.10 -25.62 -9.00
N PHE A 19 -10.04 -26.26 -10.17
CA PHE A 19 -11.19 -26.78 -10.89
C PHE A 19 -10.95 -28.27 -11.10
N VAL A 20 -11.94 -29.11 -10.80
CA VAL A 20 -11.91 -30.54 -11.07
C VAL A 20 -13.06 -30.88 -12.00
N ASP A 21 -12.76 -31.35 -13.23
CA ASP A 21 -13.73 -31.61 -14.28
C ASP A 21 -14.72 -30.45 -14.51
N GLY A 22 -14.24 -29.19 -14.44
CA GLY A 22 -15.04 -27.99 -14.60
C GLY A 22 -15.83 -27.55 -13.34
N GLN A 23 -15.76 -28.30 -12.23
CA GLN A 23 -16.30 -27.84 -10.94
C GLN A 23 -15.45 -26.73 -10.35
N GLU A 24 -16.03 -25.55 -10.19
CA GLU A 24 -15.37 -24.37 -9.65
C GLU A 24 -15.26 -24.38 -8.11
N GLY A 25 -14.31 -23.57 -7.59
CA GLY A 25 -14.25 -23.27 -6.15
C GLY A 25 -13.70 -24.39 -5.28
N VAL A 26 -12.95 -25.32 -5.86
CA VAL A 26 -12.27 -26.37 -5.10
C VAL A 26 -11.04 -25.78 -4.42
N GLU A 27 -11.03 -25.74 -3.08
CA GLU A 27 -9.90 -25.26 -2.29
C GLU A 27 -8.79 -26.32 -2.18
N ASN A 28 -9.19 -27.58 -2.02
CA ASN A 28 -8.26 -28.70 -1.92
C ASN A 28 -8.74 -29.88 -2.75
N PRO A 29 -8.09 -30.21 -3.89
CA PRO A 29 -8.46 -31.30 -4.76
C PRO A 29 -7.97 -32.68 -4.28
N VAL A 30 -7.20 -32.75 -3.20
CA VAL A 30 -6.64 -34.02 -2.70
C VAL A 30 -7.75 -34.97 -2.29
N GLY A 31 -7.76 -36.19 -2.90
CA GLY A 31 -8.76 -37.22 -2.66
C GLY A 31 -10.02 -37.10 -3.53
N MET A 32 -10.15 -36.09 -4.37
CA MET A 32 -11.22 -35.98 -5.36
C MET A 32 -10.91 -36.89 -6.57
N CYS A 33 -11.96 -37.53 -7.09
CA CYS A 33 -11.90 -38.24 -8.36
C CYS A 33 -12.18 -37.27 -9.50
N GLY A 34 -11.35 -37.28 -10.54
CA GLY A 34 -11.53 -36.43 -11.72
C GLY A 34 -10.57 -36.83 -12.82
N THR A 35 -10.84 -36.34 -14.03
CA THR A 35 -10.02 -36.57 -15.22
C THR A 35 -9.21 -35.33 -15.59
N GLN A 36 -9.67 -34.14 -15.20
CA GLN A 36 -9.03 -32.86 -15.49
C GLN A 36 -8.89 -32.03 -14.22
N LEU A 37 -7.66 -31.56 -13.93
CA LEU A 37 -7.36 -30.65 -12.84
C LEU A 37 -6.80 -29.36 -13.43
N GLU A 38 -7.47 -28.25 -13.13
CA GLU A 38 -7.00 -26.90 -13.46
C GLU A 38 -6.77 -26.11 -12.19
N ALA A 39 -5.88 -25.10 -12.25
CA ALA A 39 -5.65 -24.20 -11.14
C ALA A 39 -5.54 -22.76 -11.64
N ASP A 40 -6.19 -21.84 -10.91
CA ASP A 40 -6.04 -20.40 -11.12
C ASP A 40 -4.96 -19.87 -10.17
N PHE A 41 -4.04 -19.07 -10.74
CA PHE A 41 -2.89 -18.53 -10.02
C PHE A 41 -2.89 -17.02 -10.02
N HIS A 42 -2.56 -16.44 -8.87
CA HIS A 42 -2.12 -15.06 -8.79
C HIS A 42 -0.58 -15.02 -8.83
N LEU A 43 -0.04 -14.33 -9.84
CA LEU A 43 1.40 -14.19 -10.03
C LEU A 43 1.86 -12.79 -9.67
N ILE A 44 2.89 -12.70 -8.84
CA ILE A 44 3.55 -11.44 -8.49
C ILE A 44 4.92 -11.42 -9.15
N HIS A 45 5.18 -10.37 -9.90
CA HIS A 45 6.46 -10.15 -10.58
C HIS A 45 6.87 -8.68 -10.46
N GLY A 46 8.17 -8.41 -10.54
CA GLY A 46 8.72 -7.07 -10.46
C GLY A 46 9.74 -6.80 -11.54
N ILE A 47 10.07 -5.52 -11.76
CA ILE A 47 11.09 -5.10 -12.71
C ILE A 47 12.45 -5.65 -12.27
N ARG A 48 13.05 -6.52 -13.10
CA ARG A 48 14.28 -7.26 -12.81
C ARG A 48 15.43 -6.36 -12.36
N THR A 49 15.64 -5.24 -13.05
CA THR A 49 16.74 -4.32 -12.73
C THR A 49 16.58 -3.65 -11.37
N ARG A 50 15.34 -3.32 -10.97
CA ARG A 50 15.07 -2.74 -9.63
C ARG A 50 15.36 -3.75 -8.53
N LEU A 51 14.90 -5.00 -8.71
CA LEU A 51 15.18 -6.08 -7.76
C LEU A 51 16.69 -6.36 -7.64
N GLN A 52 17.39 -6.45 -8.77
CA GLN A 52 18.83 -6.68 -8.78
C GLN A 52 19.61 -5.56 -8.11
N ASN A 53 19.22 -4.30 -8.29
CA ASN A 53 19.85 -3.17 -7.62
C ASN A 53 19.68 -3.27 -6.09
N ALA A 54 18.46 -3.56 -5.59
CA ALA A 54 18.25 -3.75 -4.16
C ALA A 54 19.09 -4.89 -3.58
N ILE A 55 19.14 -6.04 -4.27
CA ILE A 55 19.96 -7.18 -3.88
C ILE A 55 21.45 -6.81 -3.86
N ARG A 56 21.91 -6.05 -4.86
CA ARG A 56 23.31 -5.62 -4.95
C ARG A 56 23.71 -4.78 -3.74
N PHE A 57 22.89 -3.82 -3.32
CA PHE A 57 23.17 -3.01 -2.13
C PHE A 57 23.31 -3.84 -0.86
N VAL A 58 22.44 -4.85 -0.67
CA VAL A 58 22.53 -5.73 0.49
C VAL A 58 23.80 -6.60 0.42
N ARG A 59 24.18 -7.07 -0.78
CA ARG A 59 25.39 -7.90 -0.97
C ARG A 59 26.71 -7.14 -0.82
N GLU A 60 26.70 -5.80 -0.78
CA GLU A 60 27.87 -5.01 -0.40
C GLU A 60 28.21 -5.16 1.10
N LEU A 61 27.25 -5.62 1.90
CA LEU A 61 27.47 -6.05 3.27
C LEU A 61 27.87 -7.56 3.29
N PRO A 62 28.54 -8.05 4.35
CA PRO A 62 28.85 -9.47 4.48
C PRO A 62 27.61 -10.30 4.85
N MET A 63 26.58 -10.23 4.00
CA MET A 63 25.30 -10.90 4.18
C MET A 63 24.84 -11.56 2.87
N GLU A 64 24.18 -12.70 2.99
CA GLU A 64 23.52 -13.36 1.87
C GLU A 64 22.03 -13.01 1.84
N VAL A 65 21.53 -12.76 0.63
CA VAL A 65 20.08 -12.60 0.40
C VAL A 65 19.52 -14.00 0.11
N ALA A 66 18.77 -14.54 1.07
CA ALA A 66 18.17 -15.85 0.94
C ALA A 66 16.93 -15.82 0.03
N ASP A 67 16.09 -14.78 0.17
CA ASP A 67 14.85 -14.65 -0.60
C ASP A 67 14.42 -13.19 -0.70
N ILE A 68 13.44 -12.93 -1.60
CA ILE A 68 12.80 -11.62 -1.81
C ILE A 68 11.30 -11.80 -1.61
N VAL A 69 10.74 -11.00 -0.71
CA VAL A 69 9.31 -11.04 -0.42
C VAL A 69 8.68 -9.68 -0.76
N PHE A 70 7.51 -9.72 -1.41
CA PHE A 70 6.69 -8.52 -1.65
C PHE A 70 6.15 -7.98 -0.31
N SER A 71 6.42 -6.70 0.01
CA SER A 71 6.17 -6.12 1.34
C SER A 71 4.77 -6.35 1.89
N PRO A 72 3.66 -6.12 1.14
CA PRO A 72 2.33 -6.33 1.69
C PRO A 72 2.02 -7.78 2.05
N LEU A 73 2.66 -8.76 1.37
CA LEU A 73 2.53 -10.17 1.74
C LEU A 73 3.16 -10.44 3.11
N ALA A 74 4.36 -9.88 3.34
CA ALA A 74 5.03 -10.01 4.63
C ALA A 74 4.24 -9.35 5.76
N SER A 75 3.75 -8.12 5.53
CA SER A 75 2.90 -7.38 6.47
C SER A 75 1.62 -8.14 6.79
N ALA A 76 0.96 -8.69 5.78
CA ALA A 76 -0.28 -9.47 5.94
C ALA A 76 -0.10 -10.75 6.78
N GLN A 77 1.12 -11.34 6.81
CA GLN A 77 1.37 -12.51 7.66
C GLN A 77 1.34 -12.18 9.16
N ILE A 78 1.69 -10.95 9.52
CA ILE A 78 1.73 -10.49 10.90
C ILE A 78 0.40 -9.83 11.30
N MET A 79 -0.21 -9.07 10.39
CA MET A 79 -1.39 -8.26 10.66
C MET A 79 -2.70 -9.05 10.63
N LEU A 80 -2.79 -10.06 9.76
CA LEU A 80 -4.03 -10.77 9.49
C LEU A 80 -4.05 -12.16 10.10
N SER A 81 -5.13 -12.48 10.82
CA SER A 81 -5.50 -13.82 11.19
C SER A 81 -5.95 -14.63 9.96
N ARG A 82 -6.07 -15.96 10.12
CA ARG A 82 -6.60 -16.81 9.06
C ARG A 82 -8.06 -16.44 8.73
N GLN A 83 -8.86 -16.15 9.74
CA GLN A 83 -10.26 -15.78 9.56
C GLN A 83 -10.40 -14.50 8.71
N GLU A 84 -9.61 -13.46 9.00
CA GLU A 84 -9.63 -12.21 8.24
C GLU A 84 -9.23 -12.42 6.77
N LYS A 85 -8.24 -13.30 6.50
CA LYS A 85 -7.87 -13.69 5.13
C LYS A 85 -9.00 -14.45 4.42
N ASP A 86 -9.76 -15.27 5.15
CA ASP A 86 -10.89 -16.02 4.60
C ASP A 86 -12.08 -15.09 4.30
N GLU A 87 -12.40 -14.17 5.20
CA GLU A 87 -13.49 -13.19 5.06
C GLU A 87 -13.21 -12.11 4.01
N GLY A 88 -11.95 -11.85 3.73
CA GLY A 88 -11.49 -10.85 2.78
C GLY A 88 -10.92 -9.60 3.45
N ALA A 89 -9.62 -9.39 3.31
CA ALA A 89 -8.88 -8.29 3.91
C ALA A 89 -7.97 -7.61 2.90
N LEU A 90 -8.02 -6.29 2.86
CA LEU A 90 -7.14 -5.46 2.04
C LEU A 90 -6.05 -4.84 2.91
N VAL A 91 -4.80 -5.23 2.67
CA VAL A 91 -3.63 -4.59 3.31
C VAL A 91 -3.06 -3.55 2.36
N ILE A 92 -2.87 -2.33 2.84
CA ILE A 92 -2.27 -1.21 2.11
C ILE A 92 -1.06 -0.72 2.88
N ASP A 93 0.13 -0.83 2.28
CA ASP A 93 1.40 -0.36 2.81
C ASP A 93 1.77 0.96 2.13
N ILE A 94 1.62 2.09 2.86
CA ILE A 94 1.91 3.42 2.34
C ILE A 94 3.28 3.87 2.86
N GLY A 95 4.29 3.67 2.02
CA GLY A 95 5.66 4.10 2.28
C GLY A 95 5.93 5.56 1.87
N GLY A 96 7.22 5.92 1.80
CA GLY A 96 7.65 7.24 1.31
C GLY A 96 7.40 7.40 -0.19
N GLY A 97 7.92 6.48 -1.00
CA GLY A 97 7.89 6.55 -2.47
C GLY A 97 6.83 5.71 -3.14
N THR A 98 6.31 4.67 -2.48
CA THR A 98 5.36 3.71 -3.03
C THR A 98 4.18 3.46 -2.10
N THR A 99 3.08 3.03 -2.69
CA THR A 99 1.95 2.42 -2.00
C THR A 99 1.73 1.04 -2.60
N ASP A 100 1.94 0.04 -1.78
CA ASP A 100 1.82 -1.35 -2.14
C ASP A 100 0.57 -1.95 -1.49
N TYR A 101 -0.14 -2.85 -2.18
CA TYR A 101 -1.34 -3.44 -1.61
C TYR A 101 -1.50 -4.91 -1.96
N VAL A 102 -2.21 -5.64 -1.10
CA VAL A 102 -2.62 -7.02 -1.32
C VAL A 102 -4.03 -7.24 -0.77
N LEU A 103 -4.89 -7.85 -1.57
CA LEU A 103 -6.23 -8.30 -1.18
C LEU A 103 -6.24 -9.81 -1.02
N TYR A 104 -6.63 -10.24 0.16
CA TYR A 104 -6.97 -11.63 0.47
C TYR A 104 -8.47 -11.85 0.39
N ASN A 105 -8.89 -13.02 -0.03
CA ASN A 105 -10.26 -13.52 0.07
C ASN A 105 -10.25 -15.04 -0.02
N ARG A 106 -11.04 -15.73 0.82
CA ARG A 106 -11.05 -17.19 0.95
C ARG A 106 -9.64 -17.76 1.19
N GLY A 107 -8.87 -17.12 2.07
CA GLY A 107 -7.51 -17.52 2.43
C GLY A 107 -6.43 -17.30 1.36
N SER A 108 -6.79 -16.87 0.16
CA SER A 108 -5.88 -16.74 -0.97
C SER A 108 -5.71 -15.29 -1.43
N VAL A 109 -4.58 -15.00 -2.07
CA VAL A 109 -4.33 -13.68 -2.67
C VAL A 109 -5.16 -13.52 -3.95
N CYS A 110 -6.12 -12.58 -3.92
CA CYS A 110 -6.97 -12.26 -5.08
C CYS A 110 -6.36 -11.22 -5.99
N GLN A 111 -5.75 -10.19 -5.41
CA GLN A 111 -5.18 -9.09 -6.15
C GLN A 111 -4.03 -8.47 -5.37
N SER A 112 -3.04 -7.94 -6.08
CA SER A 112 -1.96 -7.14 -5.52
C SER A 112 -1.55 -6.07 -6.50
N GLY A 113 -0.89 -5.03 -6.01
CA GLY A 113 -0.37 -3.96 -6.85
C GLY A 113 0.64 -3.09 -6.12
N CYS A 114 1.36 -2.30 -6.91
CA CYS A 114 2.33 -1.32 -6.46
C CYS A 114 2.11 -0.03 -7.23
N LEU A 115 1.89 1.06 -6.51
CA LEU A 115 1.73 2.40 -7.04
C LEU A 115 2.99 3.21 -6.74
N ALA A 116 3.51 3.93 -7.72
CA ALA A 116 4.67 4.80 -7.54
C ALA A 116 4.27 6.15 -6.90
N VAL A 117 3.52 6.10 -5.81
CA VAL A 117 3.04 7.26 -5.05
C VAL A 117 3.06 6.92 -3.56
N GLY A 118 3.44 7.86 -2.70
CA GLY A 118 3.51 7.68 -1.25
C GLY A 118 3.72 9.01 -0.53
N GLY A 119 4.20 8.97 0.70
CA GLY A 119 4.37 10.11 1.60
C GLY A 119 5.26 11.24 1.07
N ASP A 120 6.22 10.94 0.18
CA ASP A 120 7.08 11.94 -0.44
C ASP A 120 6.32 12.82 -1.44
N HIS A 121 5.26 12.30 -2.05
CA HIS A 121 4.38 13.10 -2.91
C HIS A 121 3.60 14.13 -2.07
N ILE A 122 3.19 13.78 -0.85
CA ILE A 122 2.59 14.73 0.10
C ILE A 122 3.61 15.81 0.47
N ASN A 123 4.88 15.44 0.72
CA ASN A 123 5.94 16.41 0.99
C ASN A 123 6.16 17.39 -0.16
N ASN A 124 6.12 16.87 -1.41
CA ASN A 124 6.22 17.70 -2.60
C ASN A 124 5.05 18.69 -2.70
N ASP A 125 3.81 18.25 -2.44
CA ASP A 125 2.63 19.10 -2.47
C ASP A 125 2.73 20.21 -1.40
N ILE A 126 3.06 19.84 -0.16
CA ILE A 126 3.29 20.80 0.94
C ILE A 126 4.40 21.79 0.56
N SER A 127 5.50 21.29 0.00
CA SER A 127 6.63 22.12 -0.42
C SER A 127 6.23 23.14 -1.49
N MET A 128 5.43 22.74 -2.47
CA MET A 128 4.97 23.59 -3.56
C MET A 128 3.93 24.61 -3.10
N VAL A 129 2.92 24.19 -2.38
CA VAL A 129 1.81 25.05 -1.95
C VAL A 129 2.27 26.03 -0.89
N LEU A 130 2.90 25.52 0.17
CA LEU A 130 3.40 26.36 1.26
C LEU A 130 4.75 27.06 0.93
N LYS A 131 5.36 26.80 -0.23
CA LYS A 131 6.64 27.39 -0.65
C LYS A 131 7.74 27.23 0.41
N VAL A 132 7.88 26.02 0.93
CA VAL A 132 8.89 25.63 1.92
C VAL A 132 9.82 24.55 1.35
N PRO A 133 11.06 24.42 1.84
CA PRO A 133 11.94 23.33 1.43
C PRO A 133 11.34 21.95 1.78
N HIS A 134 11.69 20.92 0.99
CA HIS A 134 11.17 19.57 1.15
C HIS A 134 11.43 18.97 2.55
N ASN A 135 12.60 19.22 3.15
CA ASN A 135 12.92 18.80 4.51
C ASN A 135 12.02 19.44 5.57
N LEU A 136 11.58 20.70 5.35
CA LEU A 136 10.64 21.39 6.23
C LEU A 136 9.21 20.86 6.00
N ALA A 137 8.84 20.57 4.75
CA ALA A 137 7.56 19.95 4.42
C ALA A 137 7.40 18.60 5.14
N GLU A 138 8.45 17.75 5.16
CA GLU A 138 8.45 16.49 5.92
C GLU A 138 8.26 16.73 7.41
N LYS A 139 8.98 17.69 8.01
CA LYS A 139 8.80 18.05 9.43
C LYS A 139 7.39 18.54 9.73
N LEU A 140 6.80 19.35 8.85
CA LEU A 140 5.42 19.84 9.00
C LEU A 140 4.42 18.69 8.94
N LYS A 141 4.57 17.80 7.96
CA LYS A 141 3.72 16.60 7.84
C LYS A 141 3.80 15.71 9.08
N VAL A 142 5.00 15.41 9.56
CA VAL A 142 5.21 14.48 10.70
C VAL A 142 4.72 15.09 12.02
N ASN A 143 5.01 16.36 12.28
CA ASN A 143 4.75 16.96 13.58
C ASN A 143 3.33 17.57 13.71
N TYR A 144 2.78 18.06 12.61
CA TYR A 144 1.53 18.81 12.61
C TYR A 144 0.49 18.27 11.62
N GLY A 145 0.88 17.35 10.73
CA GLY A 145 -0.01 16.81 9.72
C GLY A 145 -1.15 15.98 10.32
N ARG A 146 -2.33 16.14 9.74
CA ARG A 146 -3.51 15.30 9.97
C ARG A 146 -4.22 15.05 8.64
N ALA A 147 -4.86 13.91 8.53
CA ALA A 147 -5.63 13.56 7.34
C ALA A 147 -7.07 14.12 7.36
N ASN A 148 -7.52 14.66 8.51
CA ASN A 148 -8.88 15.16 8.69
C ASN A 148 -8.90 16.69 8.81
N VAL A 149 -9.71 17.34 7.96
CA VAL A 149 -9.88 18.80 7.94
C VAL A 149 -10.82 19.28 9.06
N GLU A 150 -11.78 18.43 9.51
CA GLU A 150 -12.82 18.83 10.46
C GLU A 150 -12.36 18.97 11.91
N GLU A 151 -11.22 18.42 12.29
CA GLU A 151 -10.69 18.49 13.66
C GLU A 151 -9.65 19.61 13.85
N ALA A 152 -9.74 20.71 13.12
CA ALA A 152 -8.89 21.87 13.34
C ALA A 152 -9.11 22.40 14.77
N SER A 153 -8.13 22.13 15.64
CA SER A 153 -8.13 22.66 17.02
C SER A 153 -8.11 24.18 17.00
N SER A 154 -8.53 24.82 18.07
CA SER A 154 -8.70 26.27 18.28
C SER A 154 -7.45 27.16 17.99
N LYS A 155 -6.34 26.59 17.53
CA LYS A 155 -5.18 27.26 16.97
C LYS A 155 -5.02 26.81 15.52
N ASN A 156 -5.54 27.61 14.60
CA ASN A 156 -5.50 27.31 13.16
C ASN A 156 -4.12 27.54 12.53
N SER A 157 -3.11 28.03 13.28
CA SER A 157 -1.78 28.30 12.73
C SER A 157 -0.65 27.97 13.69
N ILE A 158 0.53 27.71 13.13
CA ILE A 158 1.79 27.54 13.85
C ILE A 158 2.81 28.56 13.34
N VAL A 159 3.65 29.06 14.27
CA VAL A 159 4.78 29.95 13.92
C VAL A 159 6.06 29.12 13.95
N LEU A 160 6.80 29.13 12.85
CA LEU A 160 8.08 28.44 12.74
C LEU A 160 9.15 29.17 13.56
N THR A 161 9.77 28.46 14.51
CA THR A 161 10.76 29.06 15.44
C THR A 161 12.19 28.59 15.20
N ASP A 162 12.38 27.41 14.54
CA ASP A 162 13.68 26.74 14.49
C ASP A 162 14.42 26.86 13.16
N GLU A 163 13.78 27.40 12.10
CA GLU A 163 14.37 27.49 10.76
C GLU A 163 14.81 28.92 10.48
N THR A 164 16.11 29.16 10.44
CA THR A 164 16.73 30.51 10.33
C THR A 164 16.17 31.34 9.17
N ARG A 165 15.82 30.75 8.03
CA ARG A 165 15.27 31.45 6.86
C ARG A 165 13.76 31.67 6.95
N PHE A 166 13.04 30.79 7.69
CA PHE A 166 11.57 30.79 7.81
C PHE A 166 11.12 31.17 9.22
N ASN A 167 12.04 31.57 10.08
CA ASN A 167 11.73 32.00 11.45
C ASN A 167 10.68 33.11 11.48
N GLY A 168 9.66 32.94 12.31
CA GLY A 168 8.52 33.84 12.42
C GLY A 168 7.46 33.70 11.33
N ARG A 169 7.63 32.75 10.37
CA ARG A 169 6.62 32.49 9.37
C ARG A 169 5.47 31.71 9.99
N GLU A 170 4.28 32.15 9.77
CA GLU A 170 3.03 31.51 10.15
C GLU A 170 2.60 30.52 9.07
N ILE A 171 2.26 29.31 9.48
CA ILE A 171 1.72 28.24 8.64
C ILE A 171 0.30 27.95 9.09
N ASP A 172 -0.64 28.02 8.16
CA ASP A 172 -2.03 27.64 8.38
C ASP A 172 -2.13 26.11 8.42
N LEU A 173 -2.66 25.59 9.53
CA LEU A 173 -2.84 24.13 9.72
C LEU A 173 -4.00 23.58 8.90
N GLU A 174 -5.02 24.37 8.64
CA GLU A 174 -6.15 23.97 7.80
C GLU A 174 -5.69 23.72 6.35
N GLU A 175 -4.90 24.67 5.80
CA GLU A 175 -4.28 24.52 4.47
C GLU A 175 -3.34 23.28 4.43
N LEU A 176 -2.54 23.07 5.47
CA LEU A 176 -1.66 21.88 5.58
C LEU A 176 -2.47 20.58 5.56
N HIS A 177 -3.54 20.51 6.34
CA HIS A 177 -4.38 19.32 6.45
C HIS A 177 -5.15 19.04 5.14
N GLU A 178 -5.63 20.09 4.46
CA GLU A 178 -6.30 19.96 3.17
C GLU A 178 -5.36 19.37 2.09
N ILE A 179 -4.11 19.86 2.01
CA ILE A 179 -3.10 19.32 1.09
C ILE A 179 -2.90 17.82 1.34
N ILE A 180 -2.76 17.42 2.59
CA ILE A 180 -2.55 16.03 3.00
C ILE A 180 -3.77 15.17 2.64
N TYR A 181 -4.96 15.63 2.99
CA TYR A 181 -6.23 14.95 2.72
C TYR A 181 -6.43 14.70 1.23
N LEU A 182 -6.27 15.72 0.38
CA LEU A 182 -6.47 15.60 -1.06
C LEU A 182 -5.52 14.56 -1.69
N ARG A 183 -4.25 14.54 -1.27
CA ARG A 183 -3.31 13.53 -1.77
C ARG A 183 -3.63 12.13 -1.28
N LEU A 184 -4.06 11.97 -0.04
CA LEU A 184 -4.49 10.66 0.48
C LEU A 184 -5.72 10.14 -0.24
N MET A 185 -6.72 10.99 -0.51
CA MET A 185 -7.89 10.65 -1.31
C MET A 185 -7.48 10.14 -2.70
N GLU A 186 -6.50 10.79 -3.34
CA GLU A 186 -5.98 10.33 -4.63
C GLU A 186 -5.31 8.96 -4.51
N ILE A 187 -4.45 8.75 -3.50
CA ILE A 187 -3.77 7.46 -3.26
C ILE A 187 -4.80 6.34 -3.08
N PHE A 188 -5.79 6.52 -2.20
CA PHE A 188 -6.80 5.51 -1.96
C PHE A 188 -7.67 5.25 -3.19
N ASN A 189 -8.03 6.28 -3.95
CA ASN A 189 -8.73 6.11 -5.22
C ASN A 189 -7.91 5.33 -6.26
N CYS A 190 -6.59 5.54 -6.30
CA CYS A 190 -5.69 4.76 -7.16
C CYS A 190 -5.62 3.28 -6.75
N VAL A 191 -5.76 2.96 -5.46
CA VAL A 191 -5.88 1.57 -4.98
C VAL A 191 -7.26 1.01 -5.28
N LYS A 192 -8.34 1.77 -5.04
CA LYS A 192 -9.73 1.36 -5.25
C LYS A 192 -10.03 1.02 -6.71
N LYS A 193 -9.56 1.85 -7.65
CA LYS A 193 -9.88 1.73 -9.08
C LYS A 193 -9.63 0.33 -9.66
N PRO A 194 -8.43 -0.28 -9.55
CA PRO A 194 -8.19 -1.62 -10.09
C PRO A 194 -8.97 -2.72 -9.35
N LEU A 195 -9.34 -2.52 -8.08
CA LEU A 195 -10.21 -3.44 -7.33
C LEU A 195 -11.64 -3.40 -7.87
N LEU A 196 -12.16 -2.20 -8.13
CA LEU A 196 -13.48 -1.98 -8.70
C LEU A 196 -13.59 -2.54 -10.12
N GLU A 197 -12.62 -2.26 -11.00
CA GLU A 197 -12.59 -2.73 -12.39
C GLU A 197 -12.60 -4.25 -12.50
N ARG A 198 -12.08 -4.96 -11.50
CA ARG A 198 -12.05 -6.42 -11.45
C ARG A 198 -13.19 -7.05 -10.64
N GLY A 199 -14.11 -6.24 -10.10
CA GLY A 199 -15.21 -6.72 -9.25
C GLY A 199 -14.72 -7.34 -7.94
N HIS A 200 -13.62 -6.84 -7.39
CA HIS A 200 -13.04 -7.35 -6.15
C HIS A 200 -13.36 -6.50 -4.92
N LEU A 201 -14.01 -5.34 -5.09
CA LEU A 201 -14.32 -4.46 -3.97
C LEU A 201 -15.24 -5.11 -2.95
N ASP A 202 -16.26 -5.86 -3.41
CA ASP A 202 -17.21 -6.61 -2.55
C ASP A 202 -16.56 -7.75 -1.76
N ARG A 203 -15.28 -8.04 -2.04
CA ARG A 203 -14.50 -9.09 -1.35
C ARG A 203 -13.75 -8.60 -0.13
N VAL A 204 -13.85 -7.31 0.21
CA VAL A 204 -13.22 -6.71 1.39
C VAL A 204 -14.18 -6.82 2.57
N GLY A 205 -14.42 -8.05 3.05
CA GLY A 205 -15.39 -8.33 4.11
C GLY A 205 -14.89 -8.00 5.53
N SER A 206 -13.60 -8.25 5.79
CA SER A 206 -12.97 -8.00 7.09
C SER A 206 -12.43 -6.56 7.24
N GLY A 207 -12.31 -5.81 6.12
CA GLY A 207 -11.91 -4.41 6.12
C GLY A 207 -10.53 -4.13 5.53
N ILE A 208 -10.09 -2.88 5.75
CA ILE A 208 -8.82 -2.34 5.25
C ILE A 208 -7.83 -2.23 6.40
N TYR A 209 -6.62 -2.71 6.19
CA TYR A 209 -5.52 -2.70 7.15
C TYR A 209 -4.40 -1.82 6.61
N LEU A 210 -4.10 -0.74 7.31
CA LEU A 210 -3.08 0.22 6.91
C LEU A 210 -1.76 -0.05 7.60
N THR A 211 -0.67 0.02 6.85
CA THR A 211 0.70 -0.09 7.35
C THR A 211 1.63 0.87 6.59
N GLY A 212 2.92 0.82 6.89
CA GLY A 212 3.89 1.78 6.38
C GLY A 212 3.95 3.07 7.21
N GLY A 213 4.90 3.94 6.89
CA GLY A 213 5.14 5.17 7.65
C GLY A 213 3.94 6.11 7.69
N MET A 214 3.15 6.13 6.62
CA MET A 214 1.96 6.99 6.53
C MET A 214 0.79 6.51 7.38
N SER A 215 0.74 5.24 7.80
CA SER A 215 -0.31 4.72 8.70
C SER A 215 -0.30 5.39 10.08
N LEU A 216 0.80 6.05 10.43
CA LEU A 216 0.94 6.80 11.68
C LEU A 216 0.29 8.20 11.62
N LEU A 217 -0.17 8.63 10.43
CA LEU A 217 -0.78 9.95 10.28
C LEU A 217 -2.19 9.96 10.91
N PRO A 218 -2.46 10.87 11.87
CA PRO A 218 -3.76 10.93 12.52
C PRO A 218 -4.90 11.15 11.52
N GLY A 219 -5.96 10.35 11.61
CA GLY A 219 -7.17 10.45 10.78
C GLY A 219 -7.08 9.77 9.41
N ILE A 220 -5.98 9.10 9.08
CA ILE A 220 -5.84 8.39 7.79
C ILE A 220 -6.85 7.24 7.63
N ASP A 221 -7.22 6.60 8.73
CA ASP A 221 -8.24 5.55 8.80
C ASP A 221 -9.62 6.06 8.34
N ARG A 222 -9.99 7.29 8.71
CA ARG A 222 -11.25 7.92 8.28
C ARG A 222 -11.23 8.18 6.77
N VAL A 223 -10.14 8.73 6.25
CA VAL A 223 -9.99 8.96 4.80
C VAL A 223 -10.06 7.65 4.01
N ALA A 224 -9.47 6.57 4.54
CA ALA A 224 -9.57 5.26 3.90
C ALA A 224 -11.02 4.71 3.90
N ALA A 225 -11.82 5.06 4.89
CA ALA A 225 -13.22 4.65 4.99
C ALA A 225 -14.18 5.49 4.13
N GLU A 226 -13.79 6.70 3.72
CA GLU A 226 -14.58 7.57 2.82
C GLU A 226 -14.52 7.10 1.36
N VAL A 227 -13.48 6.40 0.98
CA VAL A 227 -13.22 5.93 -0.38
C VAL A 227 -13.81 4.54 -0.60
#